data_b4e048526fec1afce23126d7ded3191d
#
_entry.id   b4e048526fec1afce23126d7ded3191d
#
_cell.length_a   1.000
_cell.length_b   1.000
_cell.length_c   1.000
_cell.angle_alpha   90.00
_cell.angle_beta   90.00
_cell.angle_gamma   90.00
#
_symmetry.space_group_name_H-M   'P 1'
#
loop_
_entity.id
_entity.type
_entity.pdbx_description
1 polymer ?
#
loop_
_entity_poly.entity_id
_entity_poly.type
_entity_poly.pdbx_seq_one_letter_code
_entity_poly.pdbx_strand_id
1 'polypeptide(L)'
;MNKILFTLGFACAFASSAFAQMAAPSASAAPAATPQTVAPVKNPVSTVLRTSLASRQKNTLAAIDAMPADKFGYKPTPDQMSFGHLVVHIIESNNGLCAKVADVPAPKVEEFKETDPKDKLLAAARASFDFCSSALANVDDSKLGDNVDFGRVQGPRVMGVFFLVGGWADHYGAAAMYLRLNGILPPTAQPKK
;
A
#
# COMPACT_ATOMS: atom_id res chain seq x y z
N MET A 1 10.01 75.74 17.60
CA MET A 1 8.96 76.73 17.24
C MET A 1 8.66 76.56 15.76
N ASN A 2 7.43 76.64 15.42
CA ASN A 2 6.75 76.60 14.12
C ASN A 2 6.43 75.24 13.49
N LYS A 3 5.19 74.87 13.73
CA LYS A 3 4.36 73.85 13.02
C LYS A 3 3.95 74.43 11.69
N ILE A 4 4.08 73.71 10.61
CA ILE A 4 3.33 73.96 9.36
C ILE A 4 2.57 72.68 9.02
N LEU A 5 1.24 72.80 9.15
CA LEU A 5 0.25 71.80 8.71
C LEU A 5 0.01 72.00 7.21
N PHE A 6 0.21 70.97 6.40
CA PHE A 6 -0.26 70.90 5.04
C PHE A 6 -1.36 69.85 4.91
N THR A 7 -2.61 70.33 4.83
CA THR A 7 -3.78 69.55 4.47
C THR A 7 -3.88 69.50 2.96
N LEU A 8 -3.64 68.30 2.37
CA LEU A 8 -3.96 68.06 0.96
C LEU A 8 -5.25 67.25 0.90
N GLY A 9 -6.31 67.94 0.45
CA GLY A 9 -7.58 67.27 0.16
C GLY A 9 -7.52 66.45 -1.14
N PHE A 10 -7.81 65.19 -1.05
CA PHE A 10 -7.91 64.31 -2.20
C PHE A 10 -9.39 64.08 -2.55
N ALA A 11 -9.81 64.71 -3.62
CA ALA A 11 -11.18 64.52 -4.18
C ALA A 11 -11.21 63.20 -4.94
N CYS A 12 -11.90 62.19 -4.39
CA CYS A 12 -12.19 60.95 -5.09
C CYS A 12 -13.36 61.14 -6.04
N ALA A 13 -13.09 61.15 -7.34
CA ALA A 13 -14.12 61.07 -8.37
C ALA A 13 -14.50 59.57 -8.53
N PHE A 14 -15.75 59.26 -8.16
CA PHE A 14 -16.34 57.94 -8.43
C PHE A 14 -16.71 57.82 -9.91
N ALA A 15 -15.94 57.06 -10.68
CA ALA A 15 -16.31 56.63 -12.00
C ALA A 15 -17.16 55.34 -11.86
N SER A 16 -18.46 55.45 -12.13
CA SER A 16 -19.36 54.29 -12.17
C SER A 16 -19.10 53.48 -13.44
N SER A 17 -18.36 52.40 -13.33
CA SER A 17 -18.18 51.41 -14.41
C SER A 17 -19.44 50.52 -14.45
N ALA A 18 -20.24 50.64 -15.49
CA ALA A 18 -21.33 49.70 -15.77
C ALA A 18 -20.71 48.35 -16.22
N PHE A 19 -20.71 47.35 -15.33
CA PHE A 19 -20.40 46.00 -15.71
C PHE A 19 -21.58 45.40 -16.47
N ALA A 20 -21.41 45.20 -17.76
CA ALA A 20 -22.31 44.39 -18.56
C ALA A 20 -22.22 42.93 -18.08
N GLN A 21 -23.29 42.48 -17.45
CA GLN A 21 -23.43 41.09 -16.96
C GLN A 21 -23.63 40.17 -18.17
N MET A 22 -22.54 39.56 -18.66
CA MET A 22 -22.63 38.48 -19.64
C MET A 22 -23.31 37.30 -18.95
N ALA A 23 -24.52 36.96 -19.37
CA ALA A 23 -25.20 35.73 -18.95
C ALA A 23 -24.34 34.52 -19.33
N ALA A 24 -23.87 33.79 -18.32
CA ALA A 24 -23.20 32.52 -18.55
C ALA A 24 -24.18 31.50 -19.17
N PRO A 25 -23.78 30.73 -20.18
CA PRO A 25 -24.63 29.70 -20.73
C PRO A 25 -25.01 28.70 -19.63
N SER A 26 -26.32 28.45 -19.47
CA SER A 26 -26.84 27.42 -18.57
C SER A 26 -26.17 26.08 -18.90
N ALA A 27 -25.29 25.61 -18.03
CA ALA A 27 -24.77 24.24 -18.10
C ALA A 27 -25.97 23.30 -17.93
N SER A 28 -26.32 22.58 -19.00
CA SER A 28 -27.28 21.50 -18.95
C SER A 28 -26.79 20.49 -17.90
N ALA A 29 -27.51 20.37 -16.81
CA ALA A 29 -27.19 19.40 -15.77
C ALA A 29 -27.19 17.98 -16.38
N ALA A 30 -26.04 17.31 -16.40
CA ALA A 30 -26.00 15.92 -16.76
C ALA A 30 -26.96 15.12 -15.84
N PRO A 31 -27.71 14.15 -16.37
CA PRO A 31 -28.61 13.36 -15.56
C PRO A 31 -27.84 12.71 -14.40
N ALA A 32 -28.30 12.93 -13.17
CA ALA A 32 -27.74 12.34 -11.97
C ALA A 32 -27.74 10.80 -12.15
N ALA A 33 -26.55 10.20 -12.12
CA ALA A 33 -26.42 8.76 -12.16
C ALA A 33 -27.22 8.16 -11.00
N THR A 34 -28.19 7.31 -11.31
CA THR A 34 -28.97 6.58 -10.32
C THR A 34 -28.02 5.77 -9.46
N PRO A 35 -28.09 5.85 -8.11
CA PRO A 35 -27.22 5.04 -7.26
C PRO A 35 -27.46 3.55 -7.58
N GLN A 36 -26.47 2.88 -8.15
CA GLN A 36 -26.52 1.44 -8.31
C GLN A 36 -26.41 0.83 -6.92
N THR A 37 -27.48 0.23 -6.42
CA THR A 37 -27.45 -0.58 -5.21
C THR A 37 -26.66 -1.87 -5.52
N VAL A 38 -25.39 -1.86 -5.17
CA VAL A 38 -24.55 -3.07 -5.22
C VAL A 38 -25.03 -4.03 -4.13
N ALA A 39 -25.35 -5.26 -4.48
CA ALA A 39 -25.74 -6.29 -3.50
C ALA A 39 -24.64 -6.48 -2.46
N PRO A 40 -24.98 -6.73 -1.17
CA PRO A 40 -23.98 -7.00 -0.14
C PRO A 40 -23.05 -8.15 -0.53
N VAL A 41 -21.76 -7.95 -0.36
CA VAL A 41 -20.74 -8.97 -0.62
C VAL A 41 -20.79 -10.02 0.51
N LYS A 42 -20.85 -11.31 0.15
CA LYS A 42 -20.72 -12.39 1.12
C LYS A 42 -19.25 -12.46 1.58
N ASN A 43 -19.02 -12.64 2.90
CA ASN A 43 -17.68 -12.71 3.48
C ASN A 43 -16.79 -11.49 3.08
N PRO A 44 -17.20 -10.26 3.35
CA PRO A 44 -16.55 -9.06 2.82
C PRO A 44 -15.08 -8.95 3.22
N VAL A 45 -14.72 -9.33 4.45
CA VAL A 45 -13.35 -9.19 4.95
C VAL A 45 -12.42 -10.17 4.25
N SER A 46 -12.77 -11.46 4.21
CA SER A 46 -11.94 -12.47 3.54
C SER A 46 -11.91 -12.29 2.02
N THR A 47 -12.96 -11.72 1.42
CA THR A 47 -12.97 -11.34 0.00
C THR A 47 -11.98 -10.23 -0.29
N VAL A 48 -11.95 -9.17 0.53
CA VAL A 48 -10.97 -8.07 0.41
C VAL A 48 -9.54 -8.57 0.67
N LEU A 49 -9.35 -9.47 1.65
CA LEU A 49 -8.05 -10.08 1.92
C LEU A 49 -7.48 -10.78 0.67
N ARG A 50 -8.25 -11.66 0.02
CA ARG A 50 -7.82 -12.38 -1.20
C ARG A 50 -7.57 -11.44 -2.38
N THR A 51 -8.42 -10.45 -2.58
CA THR A 51 -8.24 -9.44 -3.63
C THR A 51 -6.95 -8.63 -3.40
N SER A 52 -6.69 -8.24 -2.16
CA SER A 52 -5.46 -7.52 -1.77
C SER A 52 -4.22 -8.39 -2.01
N LEU A 53 -4.26 -9.68 -1.63
CA LEU A 53 -3.16 -10.61 -1.83
C LEU A 53 -2.73 -10.68 -3.30
N ALA A 54 -3.65 -10.87 -4.23
CA ALA A 54 -3.32 -11.01 -5.66
C ALA A 54 -2.57 -9.78 -6.20
N SER A 55 -3.02 -8.58 -5.84
CA SER A 55 -2.38 -7.33 -6.24
C SER A 55 -0.99 -7.16 -5.59
N ARG A 56 -0.87 -7.47 -4.28
CA ARG A 56 0.38 -7.32 -3.52
C ARG A 56 1.42 -8.33 -3.95
N GLN A 57 1.05 -9.60 -4.14
CA GLN A 57 1.93 -10.64 -4.68
C GLN A 57 2.57 -10.17 -5.99
N LYS A 58 1.76 -9.76 -6.97
CA LYS A 58 2.24 -9.29 -8.28
C LYS A 58 3.27 -8.17 -8.13
N ASN A 59 2.93 -7.13 -7.36
CA ASN A 59 3.76 -5.94 -7.25
C ASN A 59 5.03 -6.20 -6.45
N THR A 60 4.94 -6.96 -5.35
CA THR A 60 6.08 -7.26 -4.49
C THR A 60 7.08 -8.17 -5.19
N LEU A 61 6.63 -9.23 -5.86
CA LEU A 61 7.52 -10.12 -6.62
C LEU A 61 8.22 -9.37 -7.77
N ALA A 62 7.49 -8.49 -8.47
CA ALA A 62 8.07 -7.66 -9.51
C ALA A 62 9.09 -6.63 -8.95
N ALA A 63 8.88 -6.12 -7.72
CA ALA A 63 9.84 -5.23 -7.07
C ALA A 63 11.11 -5.98 -6.65
N ILE A 64 10.99 -7.21 -6.13
CA ILE A 64 12.13 -8.07 -5.78
C ILE A 64 12.93 -8.40 -7.03
N ASP A 65 12.24 -8.75 -8.11
CA ASP A 65 12.89 -9.09 -9.40
C ASP A 65 13.59 -7.89 -10.04
N ALA A 66 13.04 -6.68 -9.90
CA ALA A 66 13.63 -5.47 -10.46
C ALA A 66 14.93 -5.04 -9.75
N MET A 67 15.16 -5.43 -8.48
CA MET A 67 16.37 -5.09 -7.75
C MET A 67 17.56 -5.89 -8.28
N PRO A 68 18.67 -5.26 -8.72
CA PRO A 68 19.89 -5.96 -9.12
C PRO A 68 20.46 -6.82 -7.97
N ALA A 69 21.03 -7.97 -8.31
CA ALA A 69 21.53 -8.90 -7.30
C ALA A 69 22.63 -8.29 -6.40
N ASP A 70 23.50 -7.45 -6.96
CA ASP A 70 24.55 -6.73 -6.23
C ASP A 70 24.01 -5.64 -5.29
N LYS A 71 22.72 -5.33 -5.36
CA LYS A 71 22.02 -4.35 -4.51
C LYS A 71 21.20 -4.98 -3.39
N PHE A 72 21.19 -6.31 -3.24
CA PHE A 72 20.46 -6.97 -2.14
C PHE A 72 21.02 -6.58 -0.77
N GLY A 73 22.32 -6.31 -0.65
CA GLY A 73 22.93 -5.77 0.57
C GLY A 73 22.71 -4.29 0.83
N TYR A 74 22.07 -3.54 -0.08
CA TYR A 74 21.87 -2.10 0.06
C TYR A 74 20.99 -1.76 1.26
N LYS A 75 21.42 -0.77 2.05
CA LYS A 75 20.71 -0.17 3.18
C LYS A 75 20.55 1.33 2.93
N PRO A 76 19.35 1.91 3.10
CA PRO A 76 19.16 3.36 2.99
C PRO A 76 19.96 4.16 4.04
N THR A 77 20.05 3.62 5.26
CA THR A 77 20.89 4.10 6.36
C THR A 77 21.54 2.91 7.07
N PRO A 78 22.63 3.11 7.85
CA PRO A 78 23.28 2.00 8.57
C PRO A 78 22.34 1.19 9.47
N ASP A 79 21.36 1.85 10.09
CA ASP A 79 20.43 1.24 11.06
C ASP A 79 19.24 0.54 10.41
N GLN A 80 19.00 0.76 9.12
CA GLN A 80 17.91 0.09 8.40
C GLN A 80 18.32 -1.30 7.93
N MET A 81 17.30 -2.15 7.73
CA MET A 81 17.51 -3.47 7.17
C MET A 81 18.02 -3.37 5.72
N SER A 82 18.74 -4.39 5.26
CA SER A 82 19.11 -4.52 3.86
C SER A 82 17.88 -4.89 3.00
N PHE A 83 17.98 -4.72 1.68
CA PHE A 83 16.92 -5.18 0.79
C PHE A 83 16.71 -6.70 0.88
N GLY A 84 17.81 -7.48 0.98
CA GLY A 84 17.74 -8.93 1.21
C GLY A 84 17.04 -9.28 2.51
N HIS A 85 17.30 -8.55 3.60
CA HIS A 85 16.60 -8.73 4.87
C HIS A 85 15.09 -8.45 4.74
N LEU A 86 14.70 -7.39 4.02
CA LEU A 86 13.29 -7.10 3.73
C LEU A 86 12.64 -8.29 3.01
N VAL A 87 13.32 -8.91 2.04
CA VAL A 87 12.78 -10.08 1.32
C VAL A 87 12.62 -11.29 2.26
N VAL A 88 13.60 -11.58 3.09
CA VAL A 88 13.50 -12.65 4.11
C VAL A 88 12.34 -12.39 5.06
N HIS A 89 12.21 -11.16 5.55
CA HIS A 89 11.10 -10.78 6.42
C HIS A 89 9.71 -10.97 5.75
N ILE A 90 9.58 -10.67 4.45
CA ILE A 90 8.35 -10.93 3.68
C ILE A 90 8.03 -12.43 3.66
N ILE A 91 9.03 -13.28 3.41
CA ILE A 91 8.87 -14.74 3.35
C ILE A 91 8.37 -15.27 4.70
N GLU A 92 9.02 -14.90 5.79
CA GLU A 92 8.67 -15.33 7.14
C GLU A 92 7.29 -14.83 7.57
N SER A 93 6.99 -13.57 7.32
CA SER A 93 5.70 -12.95 7.63
C SER A 93 4.55 -13.63 6.89
N ASN A 94 4.73 -13.91 5.60
CA ASN A 94 3.73 -14.63 4.81
C ASN A 94 3.49 -16.04 5.38
N ASN A 95 4.55 -16.81 5.57
CA ASN A 95 4.44 -18.19 6.06
C ASN A 95 3.79 -18.26 7.45
N GLY A 96 4.18 -17.36 8.35
CA GLY A 96 3.65 -17.35 9.71
C GLY A 96 2.21 -16.80 9.80
N LEU A 97 1.95 -15.64 9.23
CA LEU A 97 0.65 -15.00 9.38
C LEU A 97 -0.44 -15.68 8.54
N CYS A 98 -0.14 -16.11 7.30
CA CYS A 98 -1.14 -16.81 6.48
C CYS A 98 -1.54 -18.15 7.12
N ALA A 99 -0.59 -18.88 7.73
CA ALA A 99 -0.88 -20.09 8.48
C ALA A 99 -1.85 -19.83 9.65
N LYS A 100 -1.56 -18.79 10.44
CA LYS A 100 -2.39 -18.42 11.61
C LYS A 100 -3.77 -17.92 11.23
N VAL A 101 -3.89 -17.11 10.18
CA VAL A 101 -5.19 -16.62 9.69
C VAL A 101 -6.02 -17.76 9.09
N ALA A 102 -5.38 -18.70 8.39
CA ALA A 102 -6.07 -19.83 7.79
C ALA A 102 -6.31 -21.00 8.75
N ASP A 103 -5.71 -20.99 9.93
CA ASP A 103 -5.75 -22.09 10.90
C ASP A 103 -5.16 -23.41 10.33
N VAL A 104 -4.01 -23.30 9.68
CA VAL A 104 -3.27 -24.41 9.09
C VAL A 104 -1.82 -24.38 9.55
N PRO A 105 -1.11 -25.53 9.48
CA PRO A 105 0.33 -25.54 9.78
C PRO A 105 1.12 -24.62 8.83
N ALA A 106 2.09 -23.89 9.38
CA ALA A 106 3.04 -23.15 8.56
C ALA A 106 3.91 -24.12 7.73
N PRO A 107 4.33 -23.75 6.52
CA PRO A 107 5.19 -24.60 5.71
C PRO A 107 6.54 -24.78 6.39
N LYS A 108 7.07 -26.00 6.35
CA LYS A 108 8.44 -26.29 6.80
C LYS A 108 9.40 -25.88 5.69
N VAL A 109 10.08 -24.77 5.88
CA VAL A 109 11.09 -24.24 4.94
C VAL A 109 12.44 -24.17 5.63
N GLU A 110 13.51 -24.11 4.84
CA GLU A 110 14.83 -23.80 5.35
C GLU A 110 14.91 -22.37 5.91
N GLU A 111 15.90 -22.09 6.73
CA GLU A 111 16.20 -20.73 7.18
C GLU A 111 16.86 -19.95 6.03
N PHE A 112 16.24 -18.81 5.65
CA PHE A 112 16.78 -17.91 4.64
C PHE A 112 17.64 -16.83 5.29
N LYS A 113 18.73 -16.45 4.59
CA LYS A 113 19.63 -15.37 5.00
C LYS A 113 19.51 -14.20 4.03
N GLU A 114 19.66 -12.99 4.53
CA GLU A 114 19.67 -11.77 3.71
C GLU A 114 20.77 -11.76 2.64
N THR A 115 21.81 -12.59 2.83
CA THR A 115 22.94 -12.78 1.91
C THR A 115 22.75 -13.93 0.93
N ASP A 116 21.63 -14.66 1.00
CA ASP A 116 21.34 -15.71 0.02
C ASP A 116 21.22 -15.10 -1.39
N PRO A 117 21.52 -15.87 -2.44
CA PRO A 117 21.40 -15.41 -3.81
C PRO A 117 20.00 -14.88 -4.14
N LYS A 118 19.92 -13.81 -4.93
CA LYS A 118 18.65 -13.19 -5.38
C LYS A 118 17.65 -14.23 -5.86
N ASP A 119 18.06 -15.14 -6.74
CA ASP A 119 17.15 -16.13 -7.34
C ASP A 119 16.55 -17.06 -6.30
N LYS A 120 17.35 -17.46 -5.28
CA LYS A 120 16.87 -18.26 -4.15
C LYS A 120 15.84 -17.49 -3.34
N LEU A 121 16.11 -16.23 -2.98
CA LEU A 121 15.19 -15.39 -2.23
C LEU A 121 13.91 -15.04 -3.02
N LEU A 122 14.02 -14.79 -4.32
CA LEU A 122 12.85 -14.55 -5.18
C LEU A 122 11.97 -15.79 -5.30
N ALA A 123 12.57 -16.96 -5.47
CA ALA A 123 11.83 -18.24 -5.50
C ALA A 123 11.10 -18.50 -4.18
N ALA A 124 11.77 -18.28 -3.05
CA ALA A 124 11.18 -18.44 -1.72
C ALA A 124 10.05 -17.42 -1.46
N ALA A 125 10.23 -16.16 -1.87
CA ALA A 125 9.18 -15.15 -1.77
C ALA A 125 7.95 -15.56 -2.60
N ARG A 126 8.14 -16.06 -3.83
CA ARG A 126 7.04 -16.59 -4.66
C ARG A 126 6.32 -17.73 -3.94
N ALA A 127 7.05 -18.72 -3.45
CA ALA A 127 6.49 -19.87 -2.73
C ALA A 127 5.68 -19.43 -1.49
N SER A 128 6.15 -18.42 -0.74
CA SER A 128 5.44 -17.88 0.42
C SER A 128 4.10 -17.20 0.05
N PHE A 129 4.04 -16.49 -1.07
CA PHE A 129 2.80 -15.91 -1.58
C PHE A 129 1.84 -16.98 -2.12
N ASP A 130 2.36 -18.01 -2.80
CA ASP A 130 1.56 -19.13 -3.30
C ASP A 130 0.97 -19.94 -2.13
N PHE A 131 1.73 -20.12 -1.04
CA PHE A 131 1.21 -20.67 0.21
C PHE A 131 0.08 -19.81 0.77
N CYS A 132 0.24 -18.47 0.87
CA CYS A 132 -0.83 -17.58 1.29
C CYS A 132 -2.08 -17.73 0.42
N SER A 133 -1.91 -17.78 -0.90
CA SER A 133 -3.03 -17.94 -1.84
C SER A 133 -3.80 -19.23 -1.59
N SER A 134 -3.10 -20.32 -1.38
CA SER A 134 -3.69 -21.64 -1.09
C SER A 134 -4.35 -21.68 0.29
N ALA A 135 -3.66 -21.21 1.32
CA ALA A 135 -4.14 -21.26 2.70
C ALA A 135 -5.38 -20.37 2.91
N LEU A 136 -5.39 -19.16 2.31
CA LEU A 136 -6.48 -18.21 2.48
C LEU A 136 -7.67 -18.43 1.54
N ALA A 137 -7.58 -19.37 0.61
CA ALA A 137 -8.64 -19.62 -0.40
C ALA A 137 -10.01 -19.90 0.22
N ASN A 138 -10.04 -20.69 1.31
CA ASN A 138 -11.27 -21.14 1.97
C ASN A 138 -11.55 -20.39 3.30
N VAL A 139 -10.80 -19.37 3.63
CA VAL A 139 -11.08 -18.53 4.81
C VAL A 139 -12.36 -17.76 4.55
N ASP A 140 -13.31 -17.83 5.49
CA ASP A 140 -14.52 -17.01 5.49
C ASP A 140 -14.60 -16.14 6.76
N ASP A 141 -15.61 -15.29 6.83
CA ASP A 141 -15.72 -14.33 7.93
C ASP A 141 -16.29 -14.95 9.23
N SER A 142 -16.77 -16.19 9.21
CA SER A 142 -17.43 -16.82 10.36
C SER A 142 -16.50 -17.04 11.56
N LYS A 143 -15.21 -17.25 11.28
CA LYS A 143 -14.19 -17.50 12.32
C LYS A 143 -13.29 -16.28 12.62
N LEU A 144 -13.61 -15.11 12.10
CA LEU A 144 -12.76 -13.92 12.29
C LEU A 144 -12.76 -13.41 13.74
N GLY A 145 -13.74 -13.79 14.53
CA GLY A 145 -13.79 -13.51 15.98
C GLY A 145 -12.98 -14.47 16.86
N ASP A 146 -12.53 -15.63 16.34
CA ASP A 146 -11.79 -16.62 17.10
C ASP A 146 -10.47 -16.04 17.61
N ASN A 147 -10.11 -16.39 18.86
CA ASN A 147 -8.85 -15.93 19.44
C ASN A 147 -7.67 -16.71 18.85
N VAL A 148 -6.62 -15.99 18.42
CA VAL A 148 -5.41 -16.52 17.82
C VAL A 148 -4.19 -15.93 18.51
N ASP A 149 -3.19 -16.78 18.76
CA ASP A 149 -1.88 -16.35 19.25
C ASP A 149 -0.97 -16.01 18.08
N PHE A 150 -0.62 -14.72 17.94
CA PHE A 150 0.31 -14.22 16.93
C PHE A 150 1.77 -14.17 17.43
N GLY A 151 2.05 -14.74 18.60
CA GLY A 151 3.36 -14.79 19.22
C GLY A 151 3.61 -13.60 20.16
N ARG A 152 3.58 -12.37 19.65
CA ARG A 152 3.76 -11.16 20.47
C ARG A 152 2.45 -10.64 21.06
N VAL A 153 1.33 -11.02 20.50
CA VAL A 153 -0.01 -10.58 20.89
C VAL A 153 -1.02 -11.67 20.61
N GLN A 154 -2.02 -11.77 21.47
CA GLN A 154 -3.20 -12.60 21.24
C GLN A 154 -4.40 -11.70 20.93
N GLY A 155 -5.28 -12.17 20.08
CA GLY A 155 -6.47 -11.42 19.71
C GLY A 155 -7.32 -12.10 18.65
N PRO A 156 -8.42 -11.46 18.23
CA PRO A 156 -9.30 -12.05 17.25
C PRO A 156 -8.58 -12.26 15.90
N ARG A 157 -8.92 -13.35 15.19
CA ARG A 157 -8.34 -13.74 13.91
C ARG A 157 -8.32 -12.61 12.87
N VAL A 158 -9.31 -11.73 12.90
CA VAL A 158 -9.34 -10.54 12.04
C VAL A 158 -8.13 -9.61 12.26
N MET A 159 -7.51 -9.61 13.42
CA MET A 159 -6.25 -8.88 13.66
C MET A 159 -5.15 -9.37 12.71
N GLY A 160 -5.04 -10.68 12.49
CA GLY A 160 -4.11 -11.26 11.52
C GLY A 160 -4.40 -10.84 10.08
N VAL A 161 -5.69 -10.65 9.74
CA VAL A 161 -6.06 -10.09 8.42
C VAL A 161 -5.50 -8.68 8.25
N PHE A 162 -5.64 -7.82 9.28
CA PHE A 162 -5.07 -6.47 9.24
C PHE A 162 -3.55 -6.49 9.19
N PHE A 163 -2.89 -7.40 9.93
CA PHE A 163 -1.43 -7.57 9.85
C PHE A 163 -0.99 -7.96 8.44
N LEU A 164 -1.69 -8.87 7.77
CA LEU A 164 -1.38 -9.26 6.39
C LEU A 164 -1.56 -8.10 5.41
N VAL A 165 -2.74 -7.50 5.38
CA VAL A 165 -3.06 -6.43 4.41
C VAL A 165 -2.17 -5.20 4.61
N GLY A 166 -1.96 -4.80 5.87
CA GLY A 166 -1.07 -3.70 6.25
C GLY A 166 0.39 -4.02 5.93
N GLY A 167 0.87 -5.21 6.35
CA GLY A 167 2.23 -5.66 6.10
C GLY A 167 2.56 -5.75 4.61
N TRP A 168 1.69 -6.32 3.78
CA TRP A 168 1.91 -6.34 2.32
C TRP A 168 1.99 -4.94 1.71
N ALA A 169 1.21 -3.98 2.22
CA ALA A 169 1.26 -2.61 1.75
C ALA A 169 2.57 -1.93 2.15
N ASP A 170 2.98 -2.10 3.40
CA ASP A 170 4.20 -1.55 3.98
C ASP A 170 5.46 -2.14 3.30
N HIS A 171 5.53 -3.46 3.18
CA HIS A 171 6.65 -4.15 2.54
C HIS A 171 6.81 -3.74 1.07
N TYR A 172 5.71 -3.64 0.32
CA TYR A 172 5.79 -3.13 -1.06
C TYR A 172 6.23 -1.66 -1.08
N GLY A 173 5.71 -0.82 -0.19
CA GLY A 173 6.10 0.58 -0.05
C GLY A 173 7.60 0.73 0.23
N ALA A 174 8.11 -0.06 1.17
CA ALA A 174 9.55 -0.14 1.46
C ALA A 174 10.35 -0.58 0.23
N ALA A 175 9.98 -1.71 -0.41
CA ALA A 175 10.68 -2.20 -1.61
C ALA A 175 10.68 -1.15 -2.74
N ALA A 176 9.56 -0.45 -2.96
CA ALA A 176 9.46 0.62 -3.94
C ALA A 176 10.38 1.82 -3.62
N MET A 177 10.56 2.12 -2.33
CA MET A 177 11.51 3.15 -1.89
C MET A 177 12.94 2.71 -2.15
N TYR A 178 13.32 1.47 -1.82
CA TYR A 178 14.65 0.92 -2.09
C TYR A 178 15.00 0.97 -3.58
N LEU A 179 14.03 0.61 -4.45
CA LEU A 179 14.22 0.72 -5.89
C LEU A 179 14.52 2.16 -6.32
N ARG A 180 13.72 3.14 -5.87
CA ARG A 180 13.93 4.56 -6.22
C ARG A 180 15.27 5.10 -5.75
N LEU A 181 15.72 4.72 -4.55
CA LEU A 181 17.03 5.10 -4.02
C LEU A 181 18.19 4.51 -4.84
N ASN A 182 17.92 3.45 -5.62
CA ASN A 182 18.87 2.87 -6.58
C ASN A 182 18.58 3.27 -8.05
N GLY A 183 17.78 4.33 -8.28
CA GLY A 183 17.51 4.86 -9.62
C GLY A 183 16.54 3.99 -10.45
N ILE A 184 15.81 3.06 -9.82
CA ILE A 184 14.91 2.12 -10.49
C ILE A 184 13.46 2.52 -10.25
N LEU A 185 12.64 2.62 -11.31
CA LEU A 185 11.21 2.85 -11.18
C LEU A 185 10.51 1.59 -10.65
N PRO A 186 9.75 1.69 -9.54
CA PRO A 186 9.02 0.54 -9.03
C PRO A 186 7.89 0.11 -9.96
N PRO A 187 7.41 -1.15 -9.87
CA PRO A 187 6.41 -1.72 -10.78
C PRO A 187 5.17 -0.86 -10.99
N THR A 188 4.66 -0.22 -9.91
CA THR A 188 3.46 0.63 -10.01
C THR A 188 3.70 2.02 -10.60
N ALA A 189 4.96 2.40 -10.83
CA ALA A 189 5.35 3.66 -11.47
C ALA A 189 5.83 3.47 -12.91
N GLN A 190 5.86 2.22 -13.42
CA GLN A 190 6.18 1.95 -14.82
C GLN A 190 5.08 2.51 -15.74
N PRO A 191 5.44 3.02 -16.95
CA PRO A 191 4.47 3.42 -17.95
C PRO A 191 3.50 2.26 -18.26
N LYS A 192 2.21 2.55 -18.33
CA LYS A 192 1.23 1.55 -18.80
C LYS A 192 1.52 1.25 -20.28
N LYS A 193 1.79 0.01 -20.59
CA LYS A 193 1.90 -0.46 -21.97
C LYS A 193 0.52 -0.52 -22.62
#